data_eea9e8b5437d0b1d650b245cec6caff9
#
_entry.id   eea9e8b5437d0b1d650b245cec6caff9
#
_cell.length_a   1.000
_cell.length_b   1.000
_cell.length_c   1.000
_cell.angle_alpha   90.00
_cell.angle_beta   90.00
_cell.angle_gamma   90.00
#
_symmetry.space_group_name_H-M   'P 1'
#
loop_
_entity.id
_entity.type
_entity.pdbx_description
1 polymer ?
#
loop_
_entity_poly.entity_id
_entity_poly.type
_entity_poly.pdbx_seq_one_letter_code
_entity_poly.pdbx_strand_id
1 'polypeptide(L)'
;MTYARVNTITFTSEEAADKIQTHYASTAPAGFPEAKLLVSVRTGPLTASLTSIYEDKAAFDRSAEERTKRMAANGHLMDDVVVEEGEVTLFHTK
;
A
#
# COMPACT_ATOMS: atom_id res chain seq x y z
N MET A 1 -18.75 -1.19 6.67
CA MET A 1 -17.95 -0.09 7.20
C MET A 1 -16.67 0.04 6.41
N THR A 2 -16.29 1.26 6.11
CA THR A 2 -15.07 1.53 5.35
C THR A 2 -13.84 1.06 6.11
N TYR A 3 -12.94 0.37 5.43
CA TYR A 3 -11.80 -0.28 6.04
C TYR A 3 -10.52 0.17 5.35
N ALA A 4 -9.47 0.39 6.11
CA ALA A 4 -8.20 0.89 5.57
C ALA A 4 -6.99 0.08 6.03
N ARG A 5 -5.96 0.11 5.21
CA ARG A 5 -4.63 -0.40 5.52
C ARG A 5 -3.64 0.75 5.35
N VAL A 6 -2.84 0.96 6.37
CA VAL A 6 -1.76 1.95 6.34
C VAL A 6 -0.46 1.20 6.59
N ASN A 7 0.51 1.36 5.70
CA ASN A 7 1.80 0.73 5.92
C ASN A 7 2.94 1.69 5.66
N THR A 8 3.96 1.56 6.50
CA THR A 8 5.20 2.31 6.38
C THR A 8 6.30 1.34 6.01
N ILE A 9 7.04 1.66 4.96
CA ILE A 9 8.07 0.79 4.41
C ILE A 9 9.42 1.49 4.51
N THR A 10 10.43 0.75 4.97
CA THR A 10 11.83 1.15 4.89
C THR A 10 12.49 0.26 3.84
N PHE A 11 13.09 0.87 2.83
CA PHE A 11 13.71 0.16 1.72
C PHE A 11 15.19 -0.08 1.96
N THR A 12 15.76 -1.06 1.24
CA THR A 12 17.17 -1.42 1.36
C THR A 12 18.10 -0.36 0.77
N SER A 13 17.61 0.43 -0.17
CA SER A 13 18.36 1.51 -0.81
C SER A 13 17.42 2.53 -1.41
N GLU A 14 17.92 3.70 -1.76
CA GLU A 14 17.16 4.72 -2.45
C GLU A 14 16.71 4.23 -3.83
N GLU A 15 17.57 3.48 -4.52
CA GLU A 15 17.24 2.88 -5.82
C GLU A 15 16.08 1.88 -5.68
N ALA A 16 16.09 1.04 -4.65
CA ALA A 16 14.99 0.12 -4.36
C ALA A 16 13.69 0.86 -4.10
N ALA A 17 13.76 1.95 -3.34
CA ALA A 17 12.60 2.80 -3.07
C ALA A 17 12.02 3.38 -4.35
N ASP A 18 12.86 3.93 -5.22
CA ASP A 18 12.43 4.51 -6.50
C ASP A 18 11.76 3.46 -7.38
N LYS A 19 12.35 2.28 -7.47
CA LYS A 19 11.83 1.18 -8.28
C LYS A 19 10.46 0.73 -7.81
N ILE A 20 10.30 0.49 -6.51
CA ILE A 20 9.03 0.02 -5.95
C ILE A 20 7.96 1.09 -6.04
N GLN A 21 8.29 2.34 -5.75
CA GLN A 21 7.33 3.44 -5.83
C GLN A 21 6.84 3.66 -7.26
N THR A 22 7.71 3.61 -8.23
CA THR A 22 7.35 3.75 -9.65
C THR A 22 6.45 2.60 -10.10
N HIS A 23 6.81 1.36 -9.73
CA HIS A 23 6.03 0.18 -10.06
C HIS A 23 4.63 0.24 -9.42
N TYR A 24 4.57 0.61 -8.14
CA TYR A 24 3.31 0.72 -7.43
C TYR A 24 2.39 1.76 -8.10
N ALA A 25 2.93 2.94 -8.40
CA ALA A 25 2.14 4.00 -9.02
C ALA A 25 1.55 3.58 -10.37
N SER A 26 2.29 2.80 -11.15
CA SER A 26 1.84 2.39 -12.48
C SER A 26 0.93 1.16 -12.47
N THR A 27 1.00 0.30 -11.45
CA THR A 27 0.28 -0.99 -11.46
C THR A 27 -0.80 -1.14 -10.39
N ALA A 28 -0.72 -0.41 -9.27
CA ALA A 28 -1.64 -0.60 -8.16
C ALA A 28 -3.10 -0.28 -8.49
N PRO A 29 -3.42 0.77 -9.25
CA PRO A 29 -4.82 1.05 -9.57
C PRO A 29 -5.52 -0.12 -10.26
N ALA A 30 -4.85 -0.81 -11.17
CA ALA A 30 -5.41 -1.99 -11.83
C ALA A 30 -5.34 -3.24 -10.94
N GLY A 31 -4.29 -3.35 -10.12
CA GLY A 31 -4.08 -4.50 -9.24
C GLY A 31 -5.03 -4.54 -8.04
N PHE A 32 -5.54 -3.38 -7.61
CA PHE A 32 -6.47 -3.26 -6.50
C PHE A 32 -7.76 -2.59 -6.96
N PRO A 33 -8.56 -3.26 -7.81
CA PRO A 33 -9.74 -2.63 -8.44
C PRO A 33 -10.84 -2.27 -7.45
N GLU A 34 -10.88 -2.87 -6.27
CA GLU A 34 -11.89 -2.56 -5.25
C GLU A 34 -11.46 -1.45 -4.28
N ALA A 35 -10.22 -0.96 -4.39
CA ALA A 35 -9.76 0.13 -3.55
C ALA A 35 -10.44 1.44 -3.97
N LYS A 36 -11.03 2.12 -3.01
CA LYS A 36 -11.63 3.45 -3.22
C LYS A 36 -10.59 4.54 -3.26
N LEU A 37 -9.49 4.32 -2.57
CA LEU A 37 -8.39 5.26 -2.51
C LEU A 37 -7.08 4.49 -2.42
N LEU A 38 -6.09 4.93 -3.17
CA LEU A 38 -4.70 4.47 -3.07
C LEU A 38 -3.82 5.71 -3.02
N VAL A 39 -3.07 5.86 -1.94
CA VAL A 39 -2.13 6.96 -1.78
C VAL A 39 -0.76 6.42 -1.41
N SER A 40 0.25 6.85 -2.13
CA SER A 40 1.64 6.52 -1.85
C SER A 40 2.41 7.81 -1.64
N VAL A 41 3.08 7.93 -0.49
CA VAL A 41 3.83 9.13 -0.14
C VAL A 41 5.29 8.74 0.10
N ARG A 42 6.20 9.40 -0.60
CA ARG A 42 7.63 9.22 -0.35
C ARG A 42 8.00 10.11 0.83
N THR A 43 8.26 9.50 1.98
CA THR A 43 8.52 10.23 3.22
C THR A 43 10.00 10.52 3.48
N GLY A 44 10.88 9.88 2.73
CA GLY A 44 12.31 10.09 2.82
C GLY A 44 13.06 9.32 1.75
N PRO A 45 14.40 9.41 1.70
CA PRO A 45 15.18 8.65 0.70
C PRO A 45 14.96 7.15 0.75
N LEU A 46 14.72 6.60 1.96
CA LEU A 46 14.56 5.16 2.16
C LEU A 46 13.18 4.78 2.68
N THR A 47 12.23 5.72 2.77
CA THR A 47 10.94 5.46 3.40
C THR A 47 9.76 5.91 2.56
N ALA A 48 8.64 5.19 2.72
CA ALA A 48 7.37 5.55 2.09
C ALA A 48 6.22 5.14 2.99
N SER A 49 5.10 5.83 2.85
CA SER A 49 3.84 5.50 3.50
C SER A 49 2.80 5.23 2.44
N LEU A 50 2.09 4.12 2.56
CA LEU A 50 1.03 3.74 1.63
C LEU A 50 -0.29 3.60 2.41
N THR A 51 -1.34 4.18 1.85
CA THR A 51 -2.69 4.08 2.42
C THR A 51 -3.63 3.55 1.35
N SER A 52 -4.42 2.53 1.69
CA SER A 52 -5.47 2.02 0.83
C SER A 52 -6.77 1.94 1.61
N ILE A 53 -7.86 2.34 0.97
CA ILE A 53 -9.19 2.36 1.58
C ILE A 53 -10.15 1.54 0.74
N TYR A 54 -10.94 0.70 1.41
CA TYR A 54 -11.91 -0.20 0.79
C TYR A 54 -13.30 0.05 1.36
N GLU A 55 -14.33 -0.30 0.62
CA GLU A 55 -15.72 -0.11 1.03
C GLU A 55 -16.01 -0.81 2.37
N ASP A 56 -15.46 -2.02 2.54
CA ASP A 56 -15.63 -2.81 3.76
C ASP A 56 -14.46 -3.79 3.90
N LYS A 57 -14.45 -4.51 5.03
CA LYS A 57 -13.40 -5.51 5.30
C LYS A 57 -13.43 -6.65 4.28
N ALA A 58 -14.60 -7.03 3.78
CA ALA A 58 -14.72 -8.10 2.79
C ALA A 58 -14.01 -7.72 1.49
N ALA A 59 -14.18 -6.49 1.02
CA ALA A 59 -13.46 -5.99 -0.17
C ALA A 59 -11.95 -5.96 0.10
N PHE A 60 -11.54 -5.53 1.29
CA PHE A 60 -10.14 -5.56 1.70
C PHE A 60 -9.59 -6.98 1.69
N ASP A 61 -10.32 -7.94 2.24
CA ASP A 61 -9.88 -9.34 2.31
C ASP A 61 -9.69 -9.94 0.91
N ARG A 62 -10.52 -9.56 -0.06
CA ARG A 62 -10.39 -10.02 -1.45
C ARG A 62 -9.10 -9.53 -2.12
N SER A 63 -8.47 -8.49 -1.59
CA SER A 63 -7.21 -7.97 -2.13
C SER A 63 -5.96 -8.65 -1.56
N ALA A 64 -6.14 -9.57 -0.60
CA ALA A 64 -5.01 -10.22 0.09
C ALA A 64 -4.08 -11.00 -0.84
N GLU A 65 -4.64 -11.67 -1.85
CA GLU A 65 -3.85 -12.44 -2.80
C GLU A 65 -2.90 -11.54 -3.61
N GLU A 66 -3.39 -10.39 -4.05
CA GLU A 66 -2.56 -9.42 -4.78
C GLU A 66 -1.45 -8.86 -3.89
N ARG A 67 -1.74 -8.57 -2.61
CA ARG A 67 -0.72 -8.10 -1.66
C ARG A 67 0.36 -9.16 -1.43
N THR A 68 -0.04 -10.40 -1.24
CA THR A 68 0.90 -11.52 -1.04
C THR A 68 1.82 -11.68 -2.25
N LYS A 69 1.26 -11.60 -3.45
CA LYS A 69 2.00 -11.70 -4.70
C LYS A 69 3.04 -10.58 -4.81
N ARG A 70 2.65 -9.34 -4.49
CA ARG A 70 3.56 -8.19 -4.54
C ARG A 70 4.66 -8.29 -3.51
N MET A 71 4.35 -8.75 -2.31
CA MET A 71 5.36 -8.94 -1.26
C MET A 71 6.36 -10.03 -1.66
N ALA A 72 5.89 -11.11 -2.26
CA ALA A 72 6.78 -12.17 -2.75
C ALA A 72 7.75 -11.65 -3.81
N ALA A 73 7.28 -10.75 -4.69
CA ALA A 73 8.10 -10.19 -5.76
C ALA A 73 9.09 -9.13 -5.26
N ASN A 74 8.72 -8.33 -4.25
CA ASN A 74 9.44 -7.12 -3.88
C ASN A 74 9.99 -7.10 -2.44
N GLY A 75 9.64 -8.08 -1.62
CA GLY A 75 10.02 -8.09 -0.20
C GLY A 75 11.53 -8.02 0.05
N HIS A 76 12.33 -8.55 -0.86
CA HIS A 76 13.80 -8.50 -0.75
C HIS A 76 14.37 -7.07 -0.88
N LEU A 77 13.57 -6.13 -1.35
CA LEU A 77 13.96 -4.71 -1.47
C LEU A 77 13.50 -3.88 -0.27
N MET A 78 12.89 -4.53 0.73
CA MET A 78 12.35 -3.87 1.91
C MET A 78 13.06 -4.37 3.16
N ASP A 79 13.61 -3.44 3.96
CA ASP A 79 14.23 -3.77 5.24
C ASP A 79 13.21 -3.94 6.34
N ASP A 80 12.14 -3.17 6.30
CA ASP A 80 11.10 -3.19 7.33
C ASP A 80 9.76 -2.76 6.75
N VAL A 81 8.69 -3.39 7.21
CA VAL A 81 7.32 -3.02 6.84
C VAL A 81 6.46 -3.04 8.11
N VAL A 82 5.90 -1.90 8.45
CA VAL A 82 4.96 -1.78 9.56
C VAL A 82 3.56 -1.63 8.96
N VAL A 83 2.67 -2.56 9.30
CA VAL A 83 1.30 -2.58 8.76
C VAL A 83 0.32 -2.33 9.89
N GLU A 84 -0.58 -1.39 9.67
CA GLU A 84 -1.70 -1.13 10.56
C GLU A 84 -2.97 -1.12 9.73
N GLU A 85 -4.06 -1.65 10.28
CA GLU A 85 -5.33 -1.70 9.56
C GLU A 85 -6.48 -1.57 10.53
N GLY A 86 -7.60 -1.05 10.04
CA GLY A 86 -8.78 -0.86 10.87
C GLY A 86 -9.89 -0.11 10.14
N GLU A 87 -10.94 0.16 10.89
CA GLU A 87 -12.08 0.90 10.36
C GLU A 87 -11.73 2.37 10.18
N VAL A 88 -12.20 2.93 9.07
CA VAL A 88 -12.01 4.34 8.77
C VAL A 88 -12.99 5.17 9.60
N THR A 89 -12.47 6.12 10.34
CA THR A 89 -13.30 7.00 11.20
C THR A 89 -13.68 8.30 10.50
N LEU A 90 -12.95 8.68 9.46
CA LEU A 90 -13.28 9.84 8.62
C LEU A 90 -12.71 9.64 7.23
N PHE A 91 -13.56 9.72 6.23
CA PHE A 91 -13.15 9.74 4.83
C PHE A 91 -13.89 10.89 4.15
N HIS A 92 -13.16 11.94 3.85
CA HIS A 92 -13.71 13.15 3.21
C HIS A 92 -12.86 13.51 2.01
N THR A 93 -13.49 13.76 0.87
CA THR A 93 -12.84 14.26 -0.34
C THR A 93 -13.56 15.50 -0.82
N LYS A 94 -12.88 16.34 -1.57
CA LYS A 94 -13.50 17.52 -2.16
C LYS A 94 -14.37 17.13 -3.36
#